data_5152c8890c9c6bd5ed8f64791fc83d54
#
_entry.id   5152c8890c9c6bd5ed8f64791fc83d54
#
_cell.length_a   1.000
_cell.length_b   1.000
_cell.length_c   1.000
_cell.angle_alpha   90.00
_cell.angle_beta   90.00
_cell.angle_gamma   90.00
#
_symmetry.space_group_name_H-M   'P 1'
#
loop_
_entity.id
_entity.type
_entity.pdbx_description
1 polymer ?
#
loop_
_entity_poly.entity_id
_entity_poly.type
_entity_poly.pdbx_seq_one_letter_code
_entity_poly.pdbx_strand_id
1 'polypeptide(L)'
;MKILSIDVGNTSSHYGIVDGETVTDTGHFPTDGFRGGESKAFAALIEPLLNGVSGISFCSVVPAINAHLEASVRRFNLPIF
;
A
#
# COMPACT_ATOMS: atom_id res chain seq x y z
N MET A 1 -13.28 11.07 -3.81
CA MET A 1 -12.80 9.67 -3.94
C MET A 1 -11.55 9.49 -3.09
N LYS A 2 -11.52 8.46 -2.29
CA LYS A 2 -10.35 8.12 -1.48
C LYS A 2 -9.56 7.01 -2.12
N ILE A 3 -8.25 7.20 -2.22
CA ILE A 3 -7.33 6.22 -2.79
C ILE A 3 -6.22 5.96 -1.77
N LEU A 4 -5.91 4.68 -1.56
CA LEU A 4 -4.68 4.32 -0.84
C LEU A 4 -3.53 4.43 -1.84
N SER A 5 -2.61 5.33 -1.56
CA SER A 5 -1.43 5.55 -2.39
C SER A 5 -0.21 4.93 -1.69
N ILE A 6 0.54 4.13 -2.43
CA ILE A 6 1.73 3.45 -1.91
C ILE A 6 2.91 3.78 -2.82
N ASP A 7 3.99 4.26 -2.22
CA ASP A 7 5.22 4.59 -2.92
C ASP A 7 6.33 3.67 -2.42
N VAL A 8 6.79 2.77 -3.28
CA VAL A 8 7.77 1.74 -2.93
C VAL A 8 9.17 2.20 -3.33
N GLY A 9 9.95 2.61 -2.35
CA GLY A 9 11.35 2.94 -2.51
C GLY A 9 12.26 1.74 -2.25
N ASN A 10 13.56 1.91 -2.45
CA ASN A 10 14.54 0.82 -2.29
C ASN A 10 14.60 0.29 -0.85
N THR A 11 14.54 1.16 0.12
CA THR A 11 14.69 0.81 1.54
C THR A 11 13.38 0.90 2.29
N SER A 12 12.62 1.95 2.04
CA SER A 12 11.39 2.24 2.75
C SER A 12 10.26 2.52 1.77
N SER A 13 9.07 2.04 2.12
CA SER A 13 7.85 2.30 1.36
C SER A 13 6.97 3.23 2.19
N HIS A 14 6.30 4.16 1.51
CA HIS A 14 5.43 5.13 2.15
C HIS A 14 4.01 4.95 1.66
N TYR A 15 3.04 5.24 2.51
CA TYR A 15 1.64 5.15 2.13
C TYR A 15 0.86 6.32 2.72
N GLY A 16 -0.30 6.57 2.15
CA GLY A 16 -1.22 7.58 2.65
C GLY A 16 -2.56 7.45 1.97
N ILE A 17 -3.57 8.04 2.56
CA ILE A 17 -4.90 8.13 1.97
C ILE A 17 -5.01 9.47 1.27
N VAL A 18 -5.25 9.43 -0.02
CA VAL A 18 -5.42 10.61 -0.85
C VAL A 18 -6.90 10.82 -1.14
N ASP A 19 -7.43 11.99 -0.80
CA ASP A 19 -8.81 12.35 -1.05
C ASP A 19 -8.81 13.76 -1.65
N GLY A 20 -8.91 13.85 -2.98
CA GLY A 20 -8.73 15.11 -3.70
C GLY A 20 -7.32 15.63 -3.50
N GLU A 21 -7.18 16.80 -2.90
CA GLU A 21 -5.88 17.41 -2.63
C GLU A 21 -5.37 17.13 -1.20
N THR A 22 -6.14 16.39 -0.42
CA THR A 22 -5.81 16.11 0.98
C THR A 22 -5.15 14.74 1.09
N VAL A 23 -4.06 14.66 1.86
CA VAL A 23 -3.37 13.41 2.18
C VAL A 23 -3.41 13.22 3.68
N THR A 24 -3.94 12.07 4.11
CA THR A 24 -4.08 11.74 5.53
C THR A 24 -3.57 10.32 5.79
N ASP A 25 -3.49 9.96 7.07
CA ASP A 25 -3.14 8.59 7.51
C ASP A 25 -1.84 8.10 6.88
N THR A 26 -0.84 8.99 6.81
CA THR A 26 0.45 8.65 6.23
C THR A 26 1.27 7.77 7.16
N GLY A 27 2.08 6.91 6.57
CA GLY A 27 2.99 6.08 7.32
C GLY A 27 4.05 5.49 6.40
N HIS A 28 4.87 4.61 6.96
CA HIS A 28 5.92 3.95 6.19
C HIS A 28 6.07 2.51 6.64
N PHE A 29 6.72 1.72 5.77
CA PHE A 29 6.93 0.29 6.01
C PHE A 29 8.24 -0.11 5.31
N PRO A 30 9.08 -0.95 5.93
CA PRO A 30 10.31 -1.40 5.28
C PRO A 30 9.99 -2.14 3.99
N THR A 31 10.64 -1.76 2.89
CA THR A 31 10.37 -2.38 1.59
C THR A 31 10.65 -3.89 1.62
N ASP A 32 11.70 -4.32 2.28
CA ASP A 32 12.00 -5.75 2.42
C ASP A 32 10.93 -6.52 3.19
N GLY A 33 10.12 -5.84 3.99
CA GLY A 33 9.01 -6.46 4.70
C GLY A 33 7.90 -7.01 3.81
N PHE A 34 7.87 -6.65 2.53
CA PHE A 34 6.92 -7.26 1.59
C PHE A 34 7.30 -8.68 1.21
N ARG A 35 8.53 -9.10 1.48
CA ARG A 35 9.01 -10.44 1.16
C ARG A 35 8.66 -11.41 2.28
N GLY A 36 8.57 -12.69 1.92
CA GLY A 36 8.27 -13.73 2.89
C GLY A 36 6.90 -13.54 3.52
N GLY A 37 6.79 -13.74 4.82
CA GLY A 37 5.52 -13.65 5.55
C GLY A 37 5.14 -12.25 6.01
N GLU A 38 6.03 -11.29 5.86
CA GLU A 38 5.80 -9.96 6.43
C GLU A 38 4.82 -9.10 5.63
N SER A 39 4.47 -9.52 4.42
CA SER A 39 3.41 -8.85 3.66
C SER A 39 2.08 -8.83 4.40
N LYS A 40 1.84 -9.81 5.28
CA LYS A 40 0.65 -9.83 6.13
C LYS A 40 0.67 -8.69 7.16
N ALA A 41 1.86 -8.33 7.65
CA ALA A 41 2.00 -7.22 8.58
C ALA A 41 1.62 -5.90 7.91
N PHE A 42 2.01 -5.71 6.64
CA PHE A 42 1.62 -4.54 5.89
C PHE A 42 0.10 -4.49 5.69
N ALA A 43 -0.51 -5.61 5.31
CA ALA A 43 -1.96 -5.68 5.14
C ALA A 43 -2.69 -5.33 6.44
N ALA A 44 -2.23 -5.84 7.58
CA ALA A 44 -2.82 -5.52 8.86
C ALA A 44 -2.66 -4.03 9.23
N LEU A 45 -1.55 -3.43 8.82
CA LEU A 45 -1.28 -2.02 9.08
C LEU A 45 -2.23 -1.10 8.32
N ILE A 46 -2.53 -1.41 7.06
CA ILE A 46 -3.37 -0.54 6.22
C ILE A 46 -4.87 -0.85 6.33
N GLU A 47 -5.25 -2.04 6.76
CA GLU A 47 -6.65 -2.45 6.79
C GLU A 47 -7.56 -1.45 7.52
N PRO A 48 -7.17 -0.93 8.71
CA PRO A 48 -8.02 0.06 9.40
C PRO A 48 -8.22 1.36 8.64
N LEU A 49 -7.37 1.64 7.64
CA LEU A 49 -7.43 2.87 6.87
C LEU A 49 -8.37 2.79 5.68
N LEU A 50 -8.85 1.59 5.35
CA LEU A 50 -9.54 1.36 4.08
C LEU A 50 -11.03 1.71 4.08
N ASN A 51 -11.57 2.18 5.19
CA ASN A 51 -12.96 2.58 5.26
C ASN A 51 -13.23 3.73 4.28
N GLY A 52 -14.10 3.48 3.30
CA GLY A 52 -14.43 4.47 2.28
C GLY A 52 -13.40 4.59 1.16
N VAL A 53 -12.36 3.77 1.16
CA VAL A 53 -11.35 3.78 0.09
C VAL A 53 -11.88 3.06 -1.14
N SER A 54 -11.75 3.71 -2.31
CA SER A 54 -12.28 3.22 -3.58
C SER A 54 -11.28 2.44 -4.41
N GLY A 55 -10.00 2.57 -4.13
CA GLY A 55 -8.99 1.87 -4.91
C GLY A 55 -7.59 2.07 -4.33
N ILE A 56 -6.64 1.37 -4.94
CA ILE A 56 -5.24 1.38 -4.52
C ILE A 56 -4.39 1.78 -5.73
N SER A 57 -3.46 2.69 -5.51
CA SER A 57 -2.49 3.09 -6.52
C SER A 57 -1.10 2.90 -5.93
N PHE A 58 -0.18 2.36 -6.72
CA PHE A 58 1.20 2.30 -6.24
C PHE A 58 2.20 2.64 -7.33
N CYS A 59 3.33 3.19 -6.91
CA CYS A 59 4.47 3.48 -7.72
C CYS A 59 5.67 2.78 -7.09
N SER A 60 6.42 2.02 -7.87
CA SER A 60 7.51 1.21 -7.34
C SER A 60 8.76 1.34 -8.19
N VAL A 61 9.90 1.53 -7.50
CA VAL A 61 11.21 1.46 -8.14
C VAL A 61 11.89 0.11 -7.89
N VAL A 62 11.15 -0.85 -7.30
CA VAL A 62 11.67 -2.19 -6.98
C VAL A 62 10.73 -3.23 -7.59
N PRO A 63 10.88 -3.55 -8.88
CA PRO A 63 9.95 -4.47 -9.56
C PRO A 63 9.80 -5.83 -8.88
N ALA A 64 10.84 -6.32 -8.23
CA ALA A 64 10.79 -7.61 -7.52
C ALA A 64 9.79 -7.63 -6.37
N ILE A 65 9.40 -6.47 -5.85
CA ILE A 65 8.45 -6.35 -4.73
C ILE A 65 7.00 -6.30 -5.22
N ASN A 66 6.77 -5.94 -6.49
CA ASN A 66 5.42 -5.65 -6.98
C ASN A 66 4.45 -6.81 -6.80
N ALA A 67 4.88 -8.04 -7.09
CA ALA A 67 4.01 -9.20 -6.94
C ALA A 67 3.67 -9.45 -5.46
N HIS A 68 4.61 -9.23 -4.56
CA HIS A 68 4.38 -9.38 -3.12
C HIS A 68 3.41 -8.32 -2.61
N LEU A 69 3.57 -7.08 -3.08
CA LEU A 69 2.68 -5.98 -2.72
C LEU A 69 1.26 -6.27 -3.20
N GLU A 70 1.10 -6.63 -4.47
CA GLU A 70 -0.21 -6.95 -5.03
C GLU A 70 -0.88 -8.10 -4.27
N ALA A 71 -0.11 -9.14 -3.94
CA ALA A 71 -0.64 -10.26 -3.18
C ALA A 71 -1.13 -9.83 -1.79
N SER A 72 -0.43 -8.89 -1.14
CA SER A 72 -0.78 -8.45 0.20
C SER A 72 -2.08 -7.63 0.23
N VAL A 73 -2.41 -6.94 -0.86
CA VAL A 73 -3.59 -6.07 -0.90
C VAL A 73 -4.77 -6.67 -1.67
N ARG A 74 -4.57 -7.79 -2.36
CA ARG A 74 -5.62 -8.43 -3.14
C ARG A 74 -6.83 -8.83 -2.31
N ARG A 75 -6.60 -9.19 -1.06
CA ARG A 75 -7.65 -9.59 -0.13
C ARG A 75 -8.73 -8.52 0.09
N PHE A 76 -8.41 -7.27 -0.19
CA PHE A 76 -9.34 -6.16 0.05
C PHE A 76 -10.32 -5.95 -1.09
N ASN A 77 -10.12 -6.63 -2.22
CA ASN A 77 -10.99 -6.56 -3.41
C ASN A 77 -11.18 -5.13 -3.95
N LEU A 78 -10.16 -4.30 -3.83
CA LEU A 78 -10.18 -2.94 -4.36
C LEU A 78 -9.45 -2.92 -5.71
N PRO A 79 -9.90 -2.07 -6.66
CA PRO A 79 -9.16 -1.87 -7.89
C PRO A 79 -7.74 -1.42 -7.61
N ILE A 80 -6.78 -1.96 -8.36
CA ILE A 80 -5.37 -1.57 -8.28
C ILE A 80 -5.04 -0.87 -9.60
N PHE A 81 -4.54 0.35 -9.48
CA PHE A 81 -4.23 1.17 -10.65
C PHE A 81 -2.75 1.16 -11.00
#